data_96915539ccb59a286da74505b495cc2c
#
_entry.id   96915539ccb59a286da74505b495cc2c
#
_cell.length_a   1.000
_cell.length_b   1.000
_cell.length_c   1.000
_cell.angle_alpha   90.00
_cell.angle_beta   90.00
_cell.angle_gamma   90.00
#
_symmetry.space_group_name_H-M   'P 1'
#
loop_
_entity.id
_entity.type
_entity.pdbx_description
1 polymer ?
#
loop_
_entity_poly.entity_id
_entity_poly.type
_entity_poly.pdbx_seq_one_letter_code
_entity_poly.pdbx_strand_id
1 'polypeptide(L)'
;MATAAQMEELTSGASGRIIPVFKNLRRTLPTNDSLRRSLIFIQSIILWFLLILSRNRHPPPHAVPSTASKRRREEEDTLRRRALAESLSMVDETGDGTHRCRWSTSLFFGVKGNALFVRSWFPVTVDDMLIFARQLNSCNFAMYAMDWTGHGGSDGLHGYVPSLDHVVADTGAFLEKIKLENPGIPCFLFGHSTGGAVVLKAASYPHIEQMLEGIILTSPALRVKPAHPIVGAVAPFFSLIVPKYQFKGANKRGIPVSRDPAALMAKYSDPLVYTGPMRVRTGHEILRISSYLLRKFKSVTVPFFVLHGTADTVTDPLASQDLYNEAASQFKDIKLYEGFLHDLLFEPEREEIGRDIIGWMEKRLSAGNLENVNSQW
;
A
#
# COMPACT_ATOMS: atom_id res chain seq x y z
N MET A 1 -37.32 -8.35 38.15
CA MET A 1 -37.51 -6.91 38.39
C MET A 1 -36.42 -6.46 39.33
N ALA A 2 -35.33 -5.91 38.83
CA ALA A 2 -34.34 -5.23 39.64
C ALA A 2 -34.87 -3.83 39.91
N THR A 3 -34.97 -3.46 41.18
CA THR A 3 -35.57 -2.21 41.65
C THR A 3 -34.69 -1.02 41.31
N ALA A 4 -35.31 0.14 41.02
CA ALA A 4 -34.64 1.40 40.66
C ALA A 4 -33.52 1.84 41.64
N ALA A 5 -33.53 1.36 42.88
CA ALA A 5 -32.49 1.63 43.90
C ALA A 5 -31.14 0.99 43.58
N GLN A 6 -31.07 -0.05 42.75
CA GLN A 6 -29.80 -0.68 42.35
C GLN A 6 -29.12 0.04 41.12
N MET A 7 -29.84 0.93 40.44
CA MET A 7 -29.27 1.74 39.37
C MET A 7 -28.68 3.07 39.84
N GLU A 8 -29.10 3.60 40.98
CA GLU A 8 -28.57 4.85 41.52
C GLU A 8 -27.18 4.70 42.18
N GLU A 9 -26.84 3.51 42.68
CA GLU A 9 -25.52 3.25 43.26
C GLU A 9 -24.38 3.17 42.24
N LEU A 10 -24.71 3.08 40.96
CA LEU A 10 -23.72 3.02 39.84
C LEU A 10 -23.31 4.41 39.32
N THR A 11 -23.94 5.49 39.77
CA THR A 11 -23.69 6.85 39.24
C THR A 11 -23.17 7.87 40.24
N SER A 12 -22.98 7.53 41.54
CA SER A 12 -22.46 8.47 42.52
C SER A 12 -21.00 8.22 42.91
N GLY A 13 -20.11 8.26 41.93
CA GLY A 13 -18.67 8.32 42.15
C GLY A 13 -18.11 9.65 41.65
N ALA A 14 -17.78 10.54 42.57
CA ALA A 14 -17.26 11.88 42.34
C ALA A 14 -15.83 11.93 41.73
N SER A 15 -15.49 11.03 40.84
CA SER A 15 -14.25 11.12 40.06
C SER A 15 -14.42 10.36 38.74
N GLY A 16 -14.82 10.99 37.67
CA GLY A 16 -15.08 10.47 36.32
C GLY A 16 -14.17 9.38 35.78
N ARG A 17 -13.88 8.36 36.54
CA ARG A 17 -13.22 7.12 36.12
C ARG A 17 -14.28 6.05 35.93
N ILE A 18 -14.58 5.76 34.66
CA ILE A 18 -15.27 4.54 34.29
C ILE A 18 -14.38 3.38 34.75
N ILE A 19 -14.74 2.74 35.85
CA ILE A 19 -14.12 1.49 36.28
C ILE A 19 -14.71 0.40 35.37
N PRO A 20 -13.91 -0.25 34.50
CA PRO A 20 -14.46 -1.34 33.70
C PRO A 20 -14.92 -2.49 34.61
N VAL A 21 -16.19 -2.86 34.47
CA VAL A 21 -16.83 -4.00 35.17
C VAL A 21 -16.29 -5.34 34.62
N PHE A 22 -14.99 -5.47 34.42
CA PHE A 22 -14.33 -6.73 34.13
C PHE A 22 -13.45 -7.21 35.30
N LYS A 23 -13.97 -7.11 36.53
CA LYS A 23 -13.45 -7.92 37.65
C LYS A 23 -14.02 -9.32 37.49
N ASN A 24 -13.14 -10.28 37.24
CA ASN A 24 -13.34 -11.73 37.16
C ASN A 24 -13.55 -12.34 35.74
N LEU A 25 -12.79 -11.94 34.75
CA LEU A 25 -12.33 -12.95 33.80
C LEU A 25 -11.19 -13.74 34.49
N ARG A 26 -11.54 -14.73 35.33
CA ARG A 26 -10.64 -15.84 35.58
C ARG A 26 -10.27 -16.37 34.23
N ARG A 27 -8.99 -16.29 33.85
CA ARG A 27 -8.41 -17.09 32.78
C ARG A 27 -8.68 -18.55 33.20
N THR A 28 -9.82 -19.08 32.79
CA THR A 28 -10.01 -20.51 32.72
C THR A 28 -9.03 -20.99 31.69
N LEU A 29 -7.95 -21.60 32.14
CA LEU A 29 -7.10 -22.40 31.24
C LEU A 29 -8.06 -23.30 30.45
N PRO A 30 -7.95 -23.37 29.12
CA PRO A 30 -8.84 -24.20 28.34
C PRO A 30 -8.76 -25.62 28.87
N THR A 31 -9.90 -26.19 29.23
CA THR A 31 -9.97 -27.57 29.68
C THR A 31 -9.45 -28.46 28.54
N ASN A 32 -8.88 -29.63 28.88
CA ASN A 32 -8.40 -30.59 27.88
C ASN A 32 -9.45 -30.89 26.79
N ASP A 33 -10.74 -30.86 27.12
CA ASP A 33 -11.84 -31.01 26.20
C ASP A 33 -12.02 -29.80 25.23
N SER A 34 -11.79 -28.60 25.75
CA SER A 34 -11.81 -27.40 24.89
C SER A 34 -10.65 -27.39 23.91
N LEU A 35 -9.45 -27.76 24.34
CA LEU A 35 -8.27 -27.93 23.48
C LEU A 35 -8.50 -29.03 22.44
N ARG A 36 -9.07 -30.17 22.84
CA ARG A 36 -9.38 -31.29 21.94
C ARG A 36 -10.43 -30.91 20.90
N ARG A 37 -11.48 -30.19 21.26
CA ARG A 37 -12.49 -29.66 20.31
C ARG A 37 -11.89 -28.65 19.34
N SER A 38 -11.01 -27.76 19.82
CA SER A 38 -10.30 -26.82 18.96
C SER A 38 -9.36 -27.51 17.99
N LEU A 39 -8.65 -28.57 18.43
CA LEU A 39 -7.79 -29.38 17.56
C LEU A 39 -8.59 -30.15 16.49
N ILE A 40 -9.72 -30.77 16.87
CA ILE A 40 -10.61 -31.46 15.93
C ILE A 40 -11.20 -30.46 14.93
N PHE A 41 -11.56 -29.26 15.35
CA PHE A 41 -12.06 -28.20 14.47
C PHE A 41 -11.00 -27.75 13.47
N ILE A 42 -9.75 -27.55 13.91
CA ILE A 42 -8.61 -27.21 13.05
C ILE A 42 -8.32 -28.35 12.08
N GLN A 43 -8.31 -29.60 12.55
CA GLN A 43 -8.13 -30.77 11.69
C GLN A 43 -9.26 -30.87 10.64
N SER A 44 -10.51 -30.61 11.03
CA SER A 44 -11.65 -30.62 10.11
C SER A 44 -11.53 -29.55 9.02
N ILE A 45 -11.05 -28.36 9.37
CA ILE A 45 -10.79 -27.30 8.41
C ILE A 45 -9.66 -27.70 7.45
N ILE A 46 -8.58 -28.29 7.99
CA ILE A 46 -7.46 -28.77 7.17
C ILE A 46 -7.91 -29.88 6.22
N LEU A 47 -8.67 -30.87 6.73
CA LEU A 47 -9.20 -31.97 5.93
C LEU A 47 -10.18 -31.48 4.86
N TRP A 48 -11.08 -30.57 5.20
CA TRP A 48 -12.02 -29.94 4.27
C TRP A 48 -11.27 -29.18 3.17
N PHE A 49 -10.21 -28.47 3.53
CA PHE A 49 -9.37 -27.74 2.58
C PHE A 49 -8.58 -28.70 1.67
N LEU A 50 -8.03 -29.78 2.25
CA LEU A 50 -7.36 -30.83 1.48
C LEU A 50 -8.34 -31.54 0.54
N LEU A 51 -9.59 -31.75 0.94
CA LEU A 51 -10.65 -32.28 0.10
C LEU A 51 -11.01 -31.33 -1.05
N ILE A 52 -11.08 -30.02 -0.80
CA ILE A 52 -11.28 -29.02 -1.88
C ILE A 52 -10.10 -29.03 -2.85
N LEU A 53 -8.86 -29.10 -2.35
CA LEU A 53 -7.67 -29.22 -3.19
C LEU A 53 -7.63 -30.55 -3.96
N SER A 54 -8.09 -31.65 -3.38
CA SER A 54 -8.15 -32.96 -4.03
C SER A 54 -9.28 -33.04 -5.06
N ARG A 55 -10.42 -32.38 -4.80
CA ARG A 55 -11.56 -32.33 -5.72
C ARG A 55 -11.26 -31.55 -7.01
N ASN A 56 -10.28 -30.64 -6.97
CA ASN A 56 -9.75 -29.97 -8.16
C ASN A 56 -8.64 -30.77 -8.86
N ARG A 57 -8.34 -32.02 -8.41
CA ARG A 57 -7.30 -32.87 -8.94
C ARG A 57 -7.82 -34.01 -9.86
N HIS A 58 -8.97 -33.85 -10.49
CA HIS A 58 -9.21 -34.61 -11.68
C HIS A 58 -8.59 -33.84 -12.86
N PRO A 59 -7.34 -34.17 -13.26
CA PRO A 59 -6.78 -33.61 -14.47
C PRO A 59 -7.55 -34.22 -15.65
N PRO A 60 -7.85 -33.45 -16.68
CA PRO A 60 -8.01 -34.01 -18.00
C PRO A 60 -6.71 -34.76 -18.36
N PRO A 61 -6.75 -35.81 -19.21
CA PRO A 61 -5.60 -36.65 -19.50
C PRO A 61 -4.54 -35.99 -20.39
N HIS A 62 -4.15 -34.75 -20.08
CA HIS A 62 -3.08 -34.02 -20.74
C HIS A 62 -2.07 -33.57 -19.70
N ALA A 63 -0.82 -33.91 -19.96
CA ALA A 63 0.39 -33.77 -19.18
C ALA A 63 0.38 -32.63 -18.12
N VAL A 64 0.66 -32.98 -16.86
CA VAL A 64 0.99 -32.03 -15.78
C VAL A 64 2.19 -31.21 -16.26
N PRO A 65 2.06 -29.87 -16.42
CA PRO A 65 3.20 -29.04 -16.80
C PRO A 65 4.30 -29.21 -15.75
N SER A 66 5.50 -29.60 -16.17
CA SER A 66 6.66 -29.66 -15.30
C SER A 66 6.89 -28.30 -14.63
N THR A 67 7.56 -28.27 -13.47
CA THR A 67 7.92 -27.00 -12.79
C THR A 67 8.70 -26.08 -13.72
N ALA A 68 9.52 -26.62 -14.62
CA ALA A 68 10.21 -25.91 -15.69
C ALA A 68 9.25 -25.21 -16.66
N SER A 69 8.15 -25.86 -17.04
CA SER A 69 7.11 -25.28 -17.92
C SER A 69 6.37 -24.11 -17.24
N LYS A 70 6.13 -24.16 -15.90
CA LYS A 70 5.52 -23.07 -15.17
C LYS A 70 6.45 -21.86 -15.09
N ARG A 71 7.72 -22.09 -14.76
CA ARG A 71 8.73 -21.04 -14.68
C ARG A 71 8.90 -20.32 -16.02
N ARG A 72 9.00 -21.07 -17.11
CA ARG A 72 9.08 -20.51 -18.45
C ARG A 72 7.88 -19.62 -18.79
N ARG A 73 6.66 -20.02 -18.43
CA ARG A 73 5.46 -19.21 -18.65
C ARG A 73 5.46 -17.93 -17.80
N GLU A 74 5.94 -17.99 -16.55
CA GLU A 74 6.09 -16.80 -15.69
C GLU A 74 7.13 -15.83 -16.30
N GLU A 75 8.24 -16.34 -16.85
CA GLU A 75 9.27 -15.55 -17.54
C GLU A 75 8.74 -14.93 -18.85
N GLU A 76 8.03 -15.72 -19.67
CA GLU A 76 7.40 -15.24 -20.92
C GLU A 76 6.35 -14.15 -20.64
N ASP A 77 5.54 -14.29 -19.56
CA ASP A 77 4.57 -13.29 -19.12
C ASP A 77 5.27 -12.00 -18.69
N THR A 78 6.35 -12.10 -17.92
CA THR A 78 7.17 -10.95 -17.52
C THR A 78 7.73 -10.19 -18.71
N LEU A 79 8.33 -10.89 -19.67
CA LEU A 79 8.88 -10.26 -20.88
C LEU A 79 7.79 -9.56 -21.71
N ARG A 80 6.61 -10.18 -21.84
CA ARG A 80 5.47 -9.58 -22.53
C ARG A 80 4.99 -8.29 -21.83
N ARG A 81 4.83 -8.32 -20.51
CA ARG A 81 4.42 -7.14 -19.74
C ARG A 81 5.46 -6.03 -19.83
N ARG A 82 6.75 -6.37 -19.82
CA ARG A 82 7.85 -5.40 -19.95
C ARG A 82 7.85 -4.75 -21.33
N ALA A 83 7.77 -5.54 -22.39
CA ALA A 83 7.68 -5.02 -23.75
C ALA A 83 6.46 -4.11 -23.95
N LEU A 84 5.31 -4.48 -23.35
CA LEU A 84 4.13 -3.64 -23.34
C LEU A 84 4.35 -2.35 -22.55
N ALA A 85 4.97 -2.43 -21.35
CA ALA A 85 5.28 -1.26 -20.53
C ALA A 85 6.20 -0.27 -21.27
N GLU A 86 7.18 -0.79 -22.02
CA GLU A 86 8.06 0.01 -22.87
C GLU A 86 7.30 0.64 -24.04
N SER A 87 6.42 -0.11 -24.72
CA SER A 87 5.66 0.40 -25.86
C SER A 87 4.64 1.48 -25.47
N LEU A 88 3.92 1.31 -24.35
CA LEU A 88 2.97 2.30 -23.84
C LEU A 88 3.65 3.61 -23.42
N SER A 89 4.91 3.54 -23.06
CA SER A 89 5.70 4.73 -22.74
C SER A 89 6.08 5.56 -23.96
N MET A 90 5.94 5.04 -25.18
CA MET A 90 6.33 5.70 -26.43
C MET A 90 5.16 6.38 -27.16
N VAL A 91 3.93 6.26 -26.68
CA VAL A 91 2.77 6.87 -27.33
C VAL A 91 2.60 8.30 -26.82
N ASP A 92 3.13 9.26 -27.57
CA ASP A 92 2.70 10.66 -27.50
C ASP A 92 1.28 10.73 -28.11
N GLU A 93 0.25 10.85 -27.29
CA GLU A 93 -1.15 10.98 -27.76
C GLU A 93 -1.45 12.33 -28.44
N THR A 94 -0.48 13.23 -28.57
CA THR A 94 -0.65 14.52 -29.24
C THR A 94 0.08 14.54 -30.59
N GLY A 95 -0.68 14.42 -31.66
CA GLY A 95 -0.21 14.54 -33.04
C GLY A 95 0.33 15.94 -33.41
N ASP A 96 0.68 16.79 -32.47
CA ASP A 96 1.12 18.18 -32.68
C ASP A 96 2.62 18.41 -32.45
N GLY A 97 3.43 17.43 -32.20
CA GLY A 97 4.91 17.57 -32.31
C GLY A 97 5.62 18.67 -31.50
N THR A 98 4.91 19.47 -30.70
CA THR A 98 5.44 20.70 -30.07
C THR A 98 5.87 20.55 -28.63
N HIS A 99 5.48 19.48 -27.91
CA HIS A 99 5.78 19.35 -26.49
C HIS A 99 6.33 17.97 -26.14
N ARG A 100 7.64 17.83 -26.17
CA ARG A 100 8.34 16.61 -25.74
C ARG A 100 8.64 16.66 -24.24
N CYS A 101 7.83 15.99 -23.44
CA CYS A 101 8.24 15.67 -22.08
C CYS A 101 9.42 14.70 -22.11
N ARG A 102 10.49 14.99 -21.38
CA ARG A 102 11.62 14.07 -21.26
C ARG A 102 11.31 13.01 -20.23
N TRP A 103 10.95 11.83 -20.70
CA TRP A 103 10.81 10.65 -19.84
C TRP A 103 11.78 9.56 -20.28
N SER A 104 12.06 8.62 -19.40
CA SER A 104 12.89 7.46 -19.71
C SER A 104 12.41 6.24 -18.94
N THR A 105 12.72 5.07 -19.49
CA THR A 105 12.55 3.79 -18.79
C THR A 105 13.91 3.18 -18.53
N SER A 106 14.03 2.45 -17.44
CA SER A 106 15.22 1.70 -17.09
C SER A 106 14.87 0.48 -16.23
N LEU A 107 15.86 -0.38 -15.99
CA LEU A 107 15.75 -1.47 -15.04
C LEU A 107 16.61 -1.18 -13.81
N PHE A 108 16.02 -1.36 -12.65
CA PHE A 108 16.70 -1.35 -11.37
C PHE A 108 16.72 -2.78 -10.81
N PHE A 109 17.86 -3.24 -10.31
CA PHE A 109 17.93 -4.55 -9.68
C PHE A 109 17.72 -4.41 -8.18
N GLY A 110 16.59 -4.91 -7.71
CA GLY A 110 16.22 -4.88 -6.31
C GLY A 110 17.11 -5.78 -5.45
N VAL A 111 16.92 -5.72 -4.13
CA VAL A 111 17.76 -6.43 -3.13
C VAL A 111 17.79 -7.96 -3.28
N LYS A 112 16.86 -8.54 -4.02
CA LYS A 112 16.81 -9.97 -4.35
C LYS A 112 17.26 -10.29 -5.77
N GLY A 113 17.82 -9.31 -6.49
CA GLY A 113 18.27 -9.45 -7.87
C GLY A 113 17.15 -9.47 -8.90
N ASN A 114 15.90 -9.17 -8.53
CA ASN A 114 14.80 -9.01 -9.49
C ASN A 114 14.99 -7.74 -10.29
N ALA A 115 14.73 -7.80 -11.60
CA ALA A 115 14.69 -6.61 -12.43
C ALA A 115 13.35 -5.89 -12.23
N LEU A 116 13.43 -4.69 -11.68
CA LEU A 116 12.29 -3.81 -11.43
C LEU A 116 12.24 -2.72 -12.50
N PHE A 117 11.07 -2.54 -13.11
CA PHE A 117 10.88 -1.58 -14.18
C PHE A 117 10.69 -0.19 -13.57
N VAL A 118 11.44 0.77 -14.09
CA VAL A 118 11.44 2.16 -13.60
C VAL A 118 11.04 3.08 -14.73
N ARG A 119 10.17 4.04 -14.44
CA ARG A 119 9.87 5.20 -15.25
C ARG A 119 10.34 6.45 -14.55
N SER A 120 10.94 7.35 -15.29
CA SER A 120 11.44 8.64 -14.81
C SER A 120 10.91 9.76 -15.68
N TRP A 121 10.43 10.82 -15.06
CA TRP A 121 9.92 12.01 -15.74
C TRP A 121 10.69 13.23 -15.24
N PHE A 122 11.18 14.04 -16.19
CA PHE A 122 11.99 15.20 -15.91
C PHE A 122 11.27 16.47 -16.38
N PRO A 123 11.38 17.58 -15.64
CA PRO A 123 10.79 18.85 -16.02
C PRO A 123 11.47 19.37 -17.30
N VAL A 124 10.73 19.40 -18.39
CA VAL A 124 11.12 20.08 -19.64
C VAL A 124 9.84 20.56 -20.29
N THR A 125 9.48 21.81 -20.12
CA THR A 125 8.32 22.51 -20.71
C THR A 125 7.06 21.67 -20.97
N VAL A 126 5.96 22.19 -20.47
CA VAL A 126 4.61 21.61 -20.33
C VAL A 126 4.10 20.94 -21.59
N ASP A 127 3.74 19.66 -21.55
CA ASP A 127 2.43 19.07 -21.87
C ASP A 127 2.48 17.53 -21.92
N ASP A 128 1.38 16.96 -21.44
CA ASP A 128 0.92 15.57 -21.61
C ASP A 128 1.65 14.42 -20.92
N MET A 129 1.59 14.40 -19.58
CA MET A 129 1.79 13.18 -18.77
C MET A 129 0.64 12.96 -17.80
N LEU A 130 0.59 11.79 -17.15
CA LEU A 130 -0.31 11.51 -16.03
C LEU A 130 -0.53 12.79 -15.22
N ILE A 131 -1.74 13.24 -15.07
CA ILE A 131 -2.12 14.59 -14.60
C ILE A 131 -1.30 15.05 -13.39
N PHE A 132 -1.07 14.15 -12.41
CA PHE A 132 -0.27 14.47 -11.23
C PHE A 132 1.24 14.61 -11.53
N ALA A 133 1.80 13.76 -12.40
CA ALA A 133 3.21 13.89 -12.82
C ALA A 133 3.45 15.18 -13.61
N ARG A 134 2.48 15.64 -14.39
CA ARG A 134 2.52 16.95 -15.08
C ARG A 134 2.53 18.09 -14.09
N GLN A 135 1.65 18.05 -13.09
CA GLN A 135 1.61 19.07 -12.06
C GLN A 135 2.94 19.15 -11.31
N LEU A 136 3.54 18.02 -10.94
CA LEU A 136 4.87 17.97 -10.33
C LEU A 136 5.94 18.58 -11.24
N ASN A 137 5.97 18.17 -12.51
CA ASN A 137 6.96 18.66 -13.47
C ASN A 137 6.80 20.17 -13.76
N SER A 138 5.56 20.69 -13.83
CA SER A 138 5.31 22.13 -14.00
C SER A 138 5.81 22.96 -12.82
N CYS A 139 5.95 22.35 -11.64
CA CYS A 139 6.54 22.94 -10.44
C CYS A 139 8.01 22.53 -10.23
N ASN A 140 8.70 22.09 -11.28
CA ASN A 140 10.12 21.74 -11.30
C ASN A 140 10.49 20.51 -10.43
N PHE A 141 9.55 19.60 -10.18
CA PHE A 141 9.84 18.32 -9.53
C PHE A 141 10.03 17.21 -10.58
N ALA A 142 11.16 16.51 -10.52
CA ALA A 142 11.33 15.25 -11.24
C ALA A 142 10.57 14.13 -10.51
N MET A 143 10.01 13.19 -11.27
CA MET A 143 9.31 12.02 -10.70
C MET A 143 9.97 10.73 -11.14
N TYR A 144 10.12 9.81 -10.21
CA TYR A 144 10.60 8.45 -10.43
C TYR A 144 9.59 7.46 -9.90
N ALA A 145 9.14 6.52 -10.71
CA ALA A 145 8.21 5.47 -10.31
C ALA A 145 8.80 4.09 -10.62
N MET A 146 8.74 3.19 -9.64
CA MET A 146 9.23 1.82 -9.74
C MET A 146 8.08 0.84 -9.62
N ASP A 147 7.90 -0.03 -10.61
CA ASP A 147 6.96 -1.13 -10.54
C ASP A 147 7.49 -2.20 -9.57
N TRP A 148 6.67 -2.64 -8.63
CA TRP A 148 7.06 -3.69 -7.69
C TRP A 148 7.20 -5.05 -8.34
N THR A 149 7.96 -5.96 -7.72
CA THR A 149 7.96 -7.38 -8.11
C THR A 149 6.53 -7.89 -8.34
N GLY A 150 6.32 -8.49 -9.52
CA GLY A 150 5.03 -9.04 -9.94
C GLY A 150 4.02 -7.99 -10.44
N HIS A 151 4.43 -6.74 -10.67
CA HIS A 151 3.57 -5.68 -11.20
C HIS A 151 4.22 -5.01 -12.41
N GLY A 152 3.39 -4.36 -13.23
CA GLY A 152 3.85 -3.62 -14.40
C GLY A 152 4.86 -4.39 -15.26
N GLY A 153 5.96 -3.75 -15.63
CA GLY A 153 7.07 -4.33 -16.38
C GLY A 153 8.12 -5.09 -15.55
N SER A 154 7.93 -5.18 -14.21
CA SER A 154 8.88 -5.83 -13.31
C SER A 154 8.80 -7.36 -13.33
N ASP A 155 9.89 -8.00 -12.92
CA ASP A 155 9.98 -9.44 -12.75
C ASP A 155 8.95 -9.98 -11.76
N GLY A 156 8.58 -11.24 -11.93
CA GLY A 156 7.76 -11.99 -11.00
C GLY A 156 6.34 -12.29 -11.50
N LEU A 157 5.66 -13.16 -10.78
CA LEU A 157 4.31 -13.59 -11.11
C LEU A 157 3.32 -12.44 -10.95
N HIS A 158 2.55 -12.12 -11.98
CA HIS A 158 1.61 -11.00 -12.00
C HIS A 158 0.65 -11.02 -10.79
N GLY A 159 0.58 -9.92 -10.07
CA GLY A 159 -0.21 -9.76 -8.84
C GLY A 159 0.31 -10.52 -7.61
N TYR A 160 1.59 -10.94 -7.60
CA TYR A 160 2.19 -11.67 -6.49
C TYR A 160 3.34 -10.90 -5.84
N VAL A 161 3.16 -10.52 -4.60
CA VAL A 161 4.22 -9.94 -3.76
C VAL A 161 4.62 -10.97 -2.70
N PRO A 162 5.82 -11.57 -2.80
CA PRO A 162 6.26 -12.59 -1.85
C PRO A 162 6.56 -12.02 -0.46
N SER A 163 6.99 -10.76 -0.38
CA SER A 163 7.27 -10.06 0.87
C SER A 163 7.22 -8.54 0.66
N LEU A 164 6.43 -7.84 1.45
CA LEU A 164 6.44 -6.38 1.48
C LEU A 164 7.70 -5.82 2.16
N ASP A 165 8.40 -6.60 2.99
CA ASP A 165 9.69 -6.16 3.53
C ASP A 165 10.76 -6.09 2.43
N HIS A 166 10.70 -6.95 1.41
CA HIS A 166 11.58 -6.82 0.25
C HIS A 166 11.24 -5.56 -0.55
N VAL A 167 9.95 -5.25 -0.72
CA VAL A 167 9.52 -4.01 -1.40
C VAL A 167 9.99 -2.77 -0.64
N VAL A 168 9.91 -2.79 0.69
CA VAL A 168 10.44 -1.72 1.56
C VAL A 168 11.96 -1.56 1.36
N ALA A 169 12.70 -2.68 1.34
CA ALA A 169 14.14 -2.64 1.10
C ALA A 169 14.50 -2.18 -0.32
N ASP A 170 13.75 -2.63 -1.34
CA ASP A 170 13.89 -2.16 -2.71
C ASP A 170 13.62 -0.66 -2.83
N THR A 171 12.62 -0.13 -2.10
CA THR A 171 12.31 1.31 -2.04
C THR A 171 13.48 2.10 -1.46
N GLY A 172 14.10 1.61 -0.37
CA GLY A 172 15.28 2.23 0.22
C GLY A 172 16.47 2.26 -0.73
N ALA A 173 16.81 1.10 -1.30
CA ALA A 173 17.93 0.99 -2.24
C ALA A 173 17.70 1.82 -3.52
N PHE A 174 16.46 1.92 -3.97
CA PHE A 174 16.10 2.78 -5.11
C PHE A 174 16.26 4.27 -4.76
N LEU A 175 15.83 4.70 -3.57
CA LEU A 175 16.05 6.08 -3.12
C LEU A 175 17.54 6.40 -3.01
N GLU A 176 18.36 5.51 -2.44
CA GLU A 176 19.82 5.67 -2.37
C GLU A 176 20.43 5.90 -3.76
N LYS A 177 20.03 5.07 -4.74
CA LYS A 177 20.45 5.24 -6.14
C LYS A 177 20.08 6.62 -6.67
N ILE A 178 18.82 7.06 -6.50
CA ILE A 178 18.35 8.37 -6.98
C ILE A 178 19.13 9.51 -6.31
N LYS A 179 19.40 9.42 -5.00
CA LYS A 179 20.19 10.43 -4.28
C LYS A 179 21.65 10.49 -4.76
N LEU A 180 22.27 9.35 -5.09
CA LEU A 180 23.61 9.29 -5.66
C LEU A 180 23.67 9.93 -7.07
N GLU A 181 22.64 9.72 -7.88
CA GLU A 181 22.53 10.30 -9.22
C GLU A 181 22.17 11.80 -9.20
N ASN A 182 21.58 12.27 -8.09
CA ASN A 182 21.13 13.66 -7.92
C ASN A 182 21.59 14.22 -6.57
N PRO A 183 22.91 14.44 -6.39
CA PRO A 183 23.43 14.91 -5.12
C PRO A 183 22.92 16.32 -4.76
N GLY A 184 22.57 16.52 -3.49
CA GLY A 184 22.09 17.79 -2.99
C GLY A 184 20.61 18.12 -3.32
N ILE A 185 19.94 17.33 -4.18
CA ILE A 185 18.54 17.57 -4.53
C ILE A 185 17.63 17.03 -3.40
N PRO A 186 16.68 17.85 -2.90
CA PRO A 186 15.67 17.42 -1.94
C PRO A 186 14.81 16.28 -2.50
N CYS A 187 14.45 15.30 -1.66
CA CYS A 187 13.64 14.16 -2.08
C CYS A 187 12.43 13.95 -1.18
N PHE A 188 11.33 13.58 -1.81
CA PHE A 188 10.11 13.12 -1.13
C PHE A 188 9.78 11.70 -1.58
N LEU A 189 9.18 10.90 -0.69
CA LEU A 189 8.55 9.65 -1.08
C LEU A 189 7.03 9.84 -1.11
N PHE A 190 6.41 9.35 -2.19
CA PHE A 190 4.97 9.33 -2.36
C PHE A 190 4.46 7.89 -2.32
N GLY A 191 3.38 7.63 -1.58
CA GLY A 191 2.76 6.31 -1.52
C GLY A 191 1.25 6.35 -1.42
N HIS A 192 0.59 5.58 -2.30
CA HIS A 192 -0.86 5.38 -2.28
C HIS A 192 -1.21 4.00 -1.72
N SER A 193 -2.25 3.90 -0.90
CA SER A 193 -2.81 2.64 -0.40
C SER A 193 -1.72 1.73 0.25
N THR A 194 -1.48 0.53 -0.26
CA THR A 194 -0.38 -0.35 0.20
C THR A 194 0.98 0.31 -0.03
N GLY A 195 1.14 1.15 -1.07
CA GLY A 195 2.33 1.96 -1.29
C GLY A 195 2.57 2.95 -0.16
N GLY A 196 1.53 3.55 0.39
CA GLY A 196 1.61 4.41 1.57
C GLY A 196 2.13 3.67 2.81
N ALA A 197 1.71 2.42 3.02
CA ALA A 197 2.25 1.59 4.10
C ALA A 197 3.73 1.23 3.88
N VAL A 198 4.15 0.95 2.64
CA VAL A 198 5.55 0.69 2.28
C VAL A 198 6.41 1.93 2.51
N VAL A 199 5.98 3.09 2.03
CA VAL A 199 6.67 4.38 2.18
C VAL A 199 6.83 4.75 3.66
N LEU A 200 5.76 4.66 4.45
CA LEU A 200 5.82 4.95 5.89
C LEU A 200 6.79 4.00 6.61
N LYS A 201 6.80 2.71 6.25
CA LYS A 201 7.75 1.76 6.82
C LYS A 201 9.18 2.03 6.37
N ALA A 202 9.42 2.33 5.09
CA ALA A 202 10.76 2.67 4.59
C ALA A 202 11.30 3.92 5.31
N ALA A 203 10.50 4.97 5.41
CA ALA A 203 10.88 6.20 6.10
C ALA A 203 11.08 6.05 7.62
N SER A 204 10.64 4.94 8.23
CA SER A 204 10.91 4.65 9.64
C SER A 204 12.34 4.14 9.92
N TYR A 205 13.13 3.85 8.88
CA TYR A 205 14.55 3.52 9.03
C TYR A 205 15.40 4.79 9.03
N PRO A 206 16.25 5.05 10.05
CA PRO A 206 16.97 6.33 10.20
C PRO A 206 17.81 6.71 8.98
N HIS A 207 18.45 5.74 8.30
CA HIS A 207 19.25 6.02 7.10
C HIS A 207 18.40 6.45 5.90
N ILE A 208 17.15 6.01 5.83
CA ILE A 208 16.19 6.44 4.79
C ILE A 208 15.60 7.80 5.16
N GLU A 209 15.19 7.97 6.42
CA GLU A 209 14.61 9.23 6.90
C GLU A 209 15.52 10.42 6.62
N GLN A 210 16.85 10.27 6.88
CA GLN A 210 17.85 11.32 6.64
C GLN A 210 17.99 11.76 5.17
N MET A 211 17.52 10.95 4.22
CA MET A 211 17.54 11.30 2.80
C MET A 211 16.30 12.04 2.33
N LEU A 212 15.30 12.20 3.21
CA LEU A 212 13.97 12.68 2.85
C LEU A 212 13.68 14.06 3.46
N GLU A 213 13.08 14.93 2.66
CA GLU A 213 12.42 16.13 3.15
C GLU A 213 11.05 15.83 3.76
N GLY A 214 10.43 14.75 3.36
CA GLY A 214 9.16 14.28 3.88
C GLY A 214 8.54 13.17 3.04
N ILE A 215 7.39 12.68 3.49
CA ILE A 215 6.61 11.66 2.79
C ILE A 215 5.16 12.11 2.59
N ILE A 216 4.57 11.69 1.48
CA ILE A 216 3.18 11.96 1.14
C ILE A 216 2.43 10.62 1.08
N LEU A 217 1.33 10.52 1.80
CA LEU A 217 0.54 9.30 1.96
C LEU A 217 -0.90 9.56 1.52
N THR A 218 -1.35 8.94 0.42
CA THR A 218 -2.75 9.02 -0.01
C THR A 218 -3.46 7.71 0.32
N SER A 219 -4.54 7.78 1.09
CA SER A 219 -5.37 6.63 1.52
C SER A 219 -4.53 5.43 1.99
N PRO A 220 -3.53 5.61 2.88
CA PRO A 220 -2.54 4.58 3.18
C PRO A 220 -3.16 3.37 3.87
N ALA A 221 -2.68 2.16 3.53
CA ALA A 221 -3.15 0.90 4.10
C ALA A 221 -2.61 0.67 5.53
N LEU A 222 -2.98 1.56 6.46
CA LEU A 222 -2.57 1.51 7.87
C LEU A 222 -3.47 0.59 8.69
N ARG A 223 -4.77 0.58 8.41
CA ARG A 223 -5.74 -0.34 9.02
C ARG A 223 -6.57 -0.97 7.92
N VAL A 224 -6.32 -2.25 7.68
CA VAL A 224 -7.06 -3.06 6.72
C VAL A 224 -7.87 -4.10 7.49
N LYS A 225 -9.20 -4.05 7.34
CA LYS A 225 -10.09 -5.03 7.97
C LYS A 225 -10.13 -6.28 7.08
N PRO A 226 -9.76 -7.47 7.58
CA PRO A 226 -9.97 -8.70 6.83
C PRO A 226 -11.48 -8.90 6.61
N ALA A 227 -11.85 -9.49 5.47
CA ALA A 227 -13.26 -9.76 5.12
C ALA A 227 -14.00 -10.58 6.21
N HIS A 228 -13.26 -11.36 6.99
CA HIS A 228 -13.75 -12.10 8.15
C HIS A 228 -12.62 -12.26 9.19
N PRO A 229 -12.89 -12.19 10.52
CA PRO A 229 -11.86 -12.31 11.56
C PRO A 229 -11.01 -13.58 11.46
N ILE A 230 -11.61 -14.70 11.06
CA ILE A 230 -10.92 -15.98 10.86
C ILE A 230 -9.81 -15.85 9.78
N VAL A 231 -10.00 -15.02 8.76
CA VAL A 231 -9.01 -14.82 7.69
C VAL A 231 -7.70 -14.29 8.29
N GLY A 232 -7.77 -13.33 9.20
CA GLY A 232 -6.58 -12.81 9.90
C GLY A 232 -5.82 -13.88 10.68
N ALA A 233 -6.54 -14.80 11.34
CA ALA A 233 -5.94 -15.86 12.14
C ALA A 233 -5.32 -16.99 11.30
N VAL A 234 -5.94 -17.35 10.17
CA VAL A 234 -5.46 -18.48 9.34
C VAL A 234 -4.53 -18.04 8.19
N ALA A 235 -4.54 -16.76 7.81
CA ALA A 235 -3.73 -16.23 6.71
C ALA A 235 -2.23 -16.55 6.84
N PRO A 236 -1.57 -16.46 8.03
CA PRO A 236 -0.18 -16.83 8.18
C PRO A 236 0.11 -18.27 7.73
N PHE A 237 -0.71 -19.21 8.19
CA PHE A 237 -0.57 -20.64 7.87
C PHE A 237 -0.78 -20.91 6.38
N PHE A 238 -1.88 -20.41 5.80
CA PHE A 238 -2.16 -20.59 4.38
C PHE A 238 -1.15 -19.88 3.48
N SER A 239 -0.59 -18.77 3.92
CA SER A 239 0.46 -18.04 3.19
C SER A 239 1.74 -18.86 3.03
N LEU A 240 2.01 -19.81 3.92
CA LEU A 240 3.16 -20.73 3.83
C LEU A 240 2.87 -21.92 2.91
N ILE A 241 1.65 -22.50 3.00
CA ILE A 241 1.32 -23.75 2.28
C ILE A 241 0.91 -23.47 0.84
N VAL A 242 0.09 -22.44 0.61
CA VAL A 242 -0.47 -22.11 -0.71
C VAL A 242 -0.31 -20.62 -1.07
N PRO A 243 0.93 -20.09 -1.04
CA PRO A 243 1.19 -18.65 -1.15
C PRO A 243 0.65 -18.02 -2.44
N LYS A 244 0.69 -18.75 -3.55
CA LYS A 244 0.26 -18.28 -4.88
C LYS A 244 -1.24 -18.49 -5.15
N TYR A 245 -1.97 -19.13 -4.23
CA TYR A 245 -3.40 -19.45 -4.41
C TYR A 245 -4.25 -18.16 -4.41
N GLN A 246 -5.30 -18.15 -5.23
CA GLN A 246 -6.23 -17.04 -5.39
C GLN A 246 -7.62 -17.45 -4.89
N PHE A 247 -8.16 -16.72 -3.92
CA PHE A 247 -9.54 -16.91 -3.48
C PHE A 247 -10.51 -16.17 -4.41
N LYS A 248 -11.23 -16.90 -5.25
CA LYS A 248 -12.22 -16.33 -6.19
C LYS A 248 -13.32 -15.51 -5.51
N GLY A 249 -13.59 -15.72 -4.23
CA GLY A 249 -14.58 -14.95 -3.44
C GLY A 249 -14.02 -13.69 -2.74
N ALA A 250 -12.70 -13.49 -2.75
CA ALA A 250 -12.09 -12.32 -2.10
C ALA A 250 -12.05 -11.08 -3.01
N ASN A 251 -12.44 -11.23 -4.28
CA ASN A 251 -12.52 -10.11 -5.18
C ASN A 251 -13.79 -9.31 -4.87
N LYS A 252 -13.63 -8.20 -4.20
CA LYS A 252 -14.69 -7.21 -4.03
C LYS A 252 -14.87 -6.44 -5.35
N ARG A 253 -15.25 -7.16 -6.42
CA ARG A 253 -15.65 -6.50 -7.67
C ARG A 253 -16.83 -5.59 -7.36
N GLY A 254 -16.67 -4.31 -7.71
CA GLY A 254 -17.74 -3.32 -7.54
C GLY A 254 -17.64 -2.45 -6.29
N ILE A 255 -16.55 -2.50 -5.49
CA ILE A 255 -16.30 -1.41 -4.55
C ILE A 255 -15.88 -0.20 -5.38
N PRO A 256 -16.63 0.89 -5.36
CA PRO A 256 -16.21 2.12 -6.01
C PRO A 256 -14.96 2.64 -5.28
N VAL A 257 -13.88 2.86 -6.04
CA VAL A 257 -12.63 3.42 -5.51
C VAL A 257 -12.41 4.87 -5.95
N SER A 258 -13.20 5.35 -6.91
CA SER A 258 -13.28 6.74 -7.36
C SER A 258 -14.71 7.05 -7.80
N ARG A 259 -15.09 8.32 -7.75
CA ARG A 259 -16.36 8.85 -8.25
C ARG A 259 -16.33 9.16 -9.76
N ASP A 260 -15.13 9.10 -10.39
CA ASP A 260 -14.95 9.32 -11.83
C ASP A 260 -15.01 7.98 -12.60
N PRO A 261 -16.11 7.71 -13.36
CA PRO A 261 -16.24 6.47 -14.13
C PRO A 261 -15.19 6.34 -15.25
N ALA A 262 -14.76 7.46 -15.85
CA ALA A 262 -13.77 7.45 -16.93
C ALA A 262 -12.39 7.05 -16.38
N ALA A 263 -11.99 7.58 -15.23
CA ALA A 263 -10.77 7.19 -14.54
C ALA A 263 -10.78 5.70 -14.13
N LEU A 264 -11.92 5.18 -13.65
CA LEU A 264 -12.09 3.76 -13.36
C LEU A 264 -11.96 2.90 -14.61
N MET A 265 -12.56 3.33 -15.72
CA MET A 265 -12.44 2.61 -16.99
C MET A 265 -10.99 2.58 -17.46
N ALA A 266 -10.28 3.69 -17.45
CA ALA A 266 -8.86 3.77 -17.80
C ALA A 266 -8.02 2.84 -16.93
N LYS A 267 -8.21 2.87 -15.60
CA LYS A 267 -7.51 1.99 -14.65
C LYS A 267 -7.73 0.51 -14.94
N TYR A 268 -8.97 0.09 -15.17
CA TYR A 268 -9.29 -1.34 -15.35
C TYR A 268 -9.06 -1.86 -16.77
N SER A 269 -8.91 -0.98 -17.76
CA SER A 269 -8.52 -1.36 -19.13
C SER A 269 -7.01 -1.36 -19.35
N ASP A 270 -6.22 -0.83 -18.41
CA ASP A 270 -4.75 -0.93 -18.48
C ASP A 270 -4.31 -2.39 -18.29
N PRO A 271 -3.69 -3.02 -19.30
CA PRO A 271 -3.26 -4.41 -19.24
C PRO A 271 -2.12 -4.68 -18.27
N LEU A 272 -1.42 -3.64 -17.79
CA LEU A 272 -0.38 -3.73 -16.78
C LEU A 272 -0.94 -3.74 -15.36
N VAL A 273 -2.19 -3.28 -15.17
CA VAL A 273 -2.88 -3.32 -13.89
C VAL A 273 -3.42 -4.73 -13.63
N TYR A 274 -3.01 -5.32 -12.51
CA TYR A 274 -3.52 -6.61 -12.11
C TYR A 274 -4.97 -6.51 -11.59
N THR A 275 -5.92 -7.07 -12.32
CA THR A 275 -7.36 -7.06 -11.98
C THR A 275 -7.87 -8.40 -11.45
N GLY A 276 -6.99 -9.39 -11.29
CA GLY A 276 -7.33 -10.72 -10.80
C GLY A 276 -7.54 -10.78 -9.26
N PRO A 277 -8.02 -11.94 -8.74
CA PRO A 277 -8.18 -12.14 -7.30
C PRO A 277 -6.83 -12.05 -6.56
N MET A 278 -6.85 -11.40 -5.39
CA MET A 278 -5.65 -11.26 -4.55
C MET A 278 -5.11 -12.65 -4.15
N ARG A 279 -3.78 -12.79 -4.21
CA ARG A 279 -3.11 -14.02 -3.79
C ARG A 279 -2.96 -14.07 -2.28
N VAL A 280 -3.03 -15.27 -1.71
CA VAL A 280 -2.98 -15.50 -0.26
C VAL A 280 -1.79 -14.82 0.40
N ARG A 281 -0.58 -15.01 -0.17
CA ARG A 281 0.64 -14.40 0.39
C ARG A 281 0.60 -12.88 0.31
N THR A 282 0.20 -12.32 -0.82
CA THR A 282 0.08 -10.85 -0.99
C THR A 282 -0.88 -10.27 0.04
N GLY A 283 -2.07 -10.88 0.22
CA GLY A 283 -3.04 -10.42 1.24
C GLY A 283 -2.50 -10.54 2.66
N HIS A 284 -1.81 -11.63 2.99
CA HIS A 284 -1.16 -11.79 4.29
C HIS A 284 -0.10 -10.71 4.55
N GLU A 285 0.75 -10.40 3.57
CA GLU A 285 1.78 -9.37 3.69
C GLU A 285 1.17 -7.97 3.93
N ILE A 286 0.04 -7.65 3.27
CA ILE A 286 -0.69 -6.39 3.51
C ILE A 286 -1.20 -6.33 4.96
N LEU A 287 -1.85 -7.38 5.46
CA LEU A 287 -2.31 -7.43 6.85
C LEU A 287 -1.15 -7.31 7.84
N ARG A 288 -0.01 -7.93 7.53
CA ARG A 288 1.19 -7.94 8.37
C ARG A 288 1.82 -6.54 8.48
N ILE A 289 2.01 -5.84 7.35
CA ILE A 289 2.60 -4.49 7.35
C ILE A 289 1.68 -3.50 8.05
N SER A 290 0.36 -3.54 7.78
CA SER A 290 -0.63 -2.69 8.45
C SER A 290 -0.61 -2.90 9.96
N SER A 291 -0.64 -4.16 10.43
CA SER A 291 -0.58 -4.49 11.85
C SER A 291 0.73 -4.06 12.52
N TYR A 292 1.85 -4.08 11.79
CA TYR A 292 3.13 -3.58 12.26
C TYR A 292 3.08 -2.05 12.45
N LEU A 293 2.61 -1.32 11.45
CA LEU A 293 2.58 0.15 11.45
C LEU A 293 1.67 0.71 12.53
N LEU A 294 0.48 0.13 12.75
CA LEU A 294 -0.42 0.53 13.84
C LEU A 294 0.25 0.57 15.21
N ARG A 295 1.20 -0.33 15.46
CA ARG A 295 1.94 -0.38 16.73
C ARG A 295 3.12 0.59 16.79
N LYS A 296 3.43 1.26 15.66
CA LYS A 296 4.63 2.09 15.50
C LYS A 296 4.35 3.58 15.27
N PHE A 297 3.09 4.00 15.26
CA PHE A 297 2.74 5.40 15.00
C PHE A 297 3.52 6.39 15.87
N LYS A 298 3.66 6.10 17.17
CA LYS A 298 4.38 6.96 18.12
C LYS A 298 5.87 7.11 17.83
N SER A 299 6.45 6.25 16.99
CA SER A 299 7.87 6.31 16.61
C SER A 299 8.09 6.94 15.23
N VAL A 300 7.05 7.47 14.59
CA VAL A 300 7.16 8.16 13.30
C VAL A 300 7.64 9.59 13.53
N THR A 301 8.83 9.90 13.05
CA THR A 301 9.51 11.19 13.19
C THR A 301 9.64 11.95 11.88
N VAL A 302 9.64 11.23 10.75
CA VAL A 302 9.73 11.82 9.41
C VAL A 302 8.60 12.85 9.18
N PRO A 303 8.89 14.02 8.54
CA PRO A 303 7.85 14.91 8.09
C PRO A 303 6.86 14.22 7.15
N PHE A 304 5.54 14.41 7.35
CA PHE A 304 4.57 13.76 6.49
C PHE A 304 3.30 14.58 6.24
N PHE A 305 2.71 14.32 5.09
CA PHE A 305 1.37 14.76 4.75
C PHE A 305 0.51 13.54 4.42
N VAL A 306 -0.57 13.34 5.16
CA VAL A 306 -1.53 12.27 4.91
C VAL A 306 -2.85 12.82 4.40
N LEU A 307 -3.32 12.27 3.26
CA LEU A 307 -4.56 12.66 2.60
C LEU A 307 -5.48 11.43 2.53
N HIS A 308 -6.78 11.60 2.85
CA HIS A 308 -7.71 10.47 2.85
C HIS A 308 -9.14 10.91 2.51
N GLY A 309 -9.86 10.10 1.74
CA GLY A 309 -11.28 10.29 1.48
C GLY A 309 -12.14 9.76 2.64
N THR A 310 -13.11 10.56 3.14
CA THR A 310 -13.93 10.14 4.30
C THR A 310 -14.89 8.99 3.98
N ALA A 311 -15.22 8.78 2.69
CA ALA A 311 -16.07 7.68 2.21
C ALA A 311 -15.25 6.45 1.73
N ASP A 312 -13.94 6.39 2.01
CA ASP A 312 -13.11 5.24 1.67
C ASP A 312 -13.57 3.98 2.43
N THR A 313 -13.88 2.93 1.67
CA THR A 313 -14.29 1.62 2.18
C THR A 313 -13.22 0.52 1.99
N VAL A 314 -12.07 0.88 1.39
CA VAL A 314 -10.93 -0.02 1.16
C VAL A 314 -9.95 0.04 2.33
N THR A 315 -9.55 1.26 2.72
CA THR A 315 -8.71 1.54 3.88
C THR A 315 -9.47 2.43 4.87
N ASP A 316 -9.05 2.46 6.12
CA ASP A 316 -9.77 3.15 7.20
C ASP A 316 -9.25 4.59 7.37
N PRO A 317 -10.05 5.64 7.07
CA PRO A 317 -9.65 7.04 7.26
C PRO A 317 -9.28 7.37 8.72
N LEU A 318 -9.92 6.72 9.69
CA LEU A 318 -9.61 6.91 11.10
C LEU A 318 -8.16 6.50 11.43
N ALA A 319 -7.59 5.53 10.70
CA ALA A 319 -6.19 5.16 10.91
C ALA A 319 -5.21 6.24 10.45
N SER A 320 -5.57 7.04 9.43
CA SER A 320 -4.80 8.22 9.04
C SER A 320 -4.87 9.32 10.10
N GLN A 321 -6.02 9.50 10.72
CA GLN A 321 -6.19 10.42 11.84
C GLN A 321 -5.42 9.97 13.09
N ASP A 322 -5.44 8.66 13.39
CA ASP A 322 -4.64 8.08 14.47
C ASP A 322 -3.13 8.30 14.22
N LEU A 323 -2.64 8.06 12.99
CA LEU A 323 -1.26 8.36 12.62
C LEU A 323 -0.91 9.83 12.87
N TYR A 324 -1.76 10.75 12.39
CA TYR A 324 -1.55 12.19 12.61
C TYR A 324 -1.50 12.55 14.10
N ASN A 325 -2.40 12.01 14.90
CA ASN A 325 -2.49 12.32 16.32
C ASN A 325 -1.32 11.71 17.13
N GLU A 326 -0.90 10.50 16.80
CA GLU A 326 0.07 9.75 17.61
C GLU A 326 1.53 9.95 17.19
N ALA A 327 1.80 10.33 15.94
CA ALA A 327 3.17 10.45 15.41
C ALA A 327 3.98 11.53 16.15
N ALA A 328 5.26 11.24 16.41
CA ALA A 328 6.21 12.15 17.04
C ALA A 328 6.76 13.22 16.07
N SER A 329 6.45 13.13 14.78
CA SER A 329 6.88 14.08 13.78
C SER A 329 6.50 15.52 14.17
N GLN A 330 7.46 16.44 14.04
CA GLN A 330 7.26 17.88 14.33
C GLN A 330 6.61 18.61 13.15
N PHE A 331 6.74 18.06 11.94
CA PHE A 331 6.15 18.64 10.73
C PHE A 331 5.22 17.60 10.10
N LYS A 332 3.94 17.71 10.43
CA LYS A 332 2.92 16.77 9.98
C LYS A 332 1.61 17.48 9.70
N ASP A 333 0.98 17.10 8.60
CA ASP A 333 -0.33 17.60 8.20
C ASP A 333 -1.25 16.45 7.80
N ILE A 334 -2.56 16.68 7.93
CA ILE A 334 -3.62 15.78 7.48
C ILE A 334 -4.68 16.57 6.72
N LYS A 335 -5.15 16.05 5.59
CA LYS A 335 -6.34 16.55 4.87
C LYS A 335 -7.31 15.43 4.60
N LEU A 336 -8.52 15.56 5.14
CA LEU A 336 -9.63 14.64 4.88
C LEU A 336 -10.57 15.28 3.87
N TYR A 337 -10.83 14.55 2.77
CA TYR A 337 -11.73 15.00 1.71
C TYR A 337 -13.10 14.39 1.92
N GLU A 338 -14.08 15.24 2.19
CA GLU A 338 -15.44 14.79 2.52
C GLU A 338 -16.12 14.12 1.33
N GLY A 339 -16.62 12.90 1.53
CA GLY A 339 -17.30 12.11 0.52
C GLY A 339 -16.41 11.51 -0.57
N PHE A 340 -15.08 11.73 -0.53
CA PHE A 340 -14.16 11.14 -1.51
C PHE A 340 -13.88 9.68 -1.17
N LEU A 341 -13.57 8.91 -2.21
CA LEU A 341 -13.30 7.48 -2.12
C LEU A 341 -11.79 7.19 -1.97
N HIS A 342 -11.38 5.97 -2.31
CA HIS A 342 -10.04 5.46 -2.06
C HIS A 342 -8.96 6.09 -2.94
N ASP A 343 -9.22 6.15 -4.25
CA ASP A 343 -8.22 6.56 -5.26
C ASP A 343 -8.26 8.08 -5.47
N LEU A 344 -7.77 8.87 -4.51
CA LEU A 344 -7.86 10.34 -4.50
C LEU A 344 -7.38 10.99 -5.82
N LEU A 345 -6.26 10.53 -6.38
CA LEU A 345 -5.73 11.08 -7.64
C LEU A 345 -6.47 10.58 -8.90
N PHE A 346 -7.54 9.80 -8.73
CA PHE A 346 -8.49 9.42 -9.77
C PHE A 346 -9.87 10.04 -9.55
N GLU A 347 -10.04 10.86 -8.51
CA GLU A 347 -11.28 11.61 -8.27
C GLU A 347 -11.44 12.74 -9.29
N PRO A 348 -12.66 13.27 -9.53
CA PRO A 348 -12.87 14.41 -10.39
C PRO A 348 -12.01 15.63 -10.00
N GLU A 349 -11.78 15.84 -8.71
CA GLU A 349 -11.01 16.96 -8.14
C GLU A 349 -9.50 16.64 -8.01
N ARG A 350 -8.97 15.66 -8.70
CA ARG A 350 -7.57 15.22 -8.65
C ARG A 350 -6.54 16.33 -8.81
N GLU A 351 -6.86 17.37 -9.59
CA GLU A 351 -5.96 18.51 -9.78
C GLU A 351 -5.84 19.38 -8.52
N GLU A 352 -6.93 19.54 -7.76
CA GLU A 352 -6.90 20.21 -6.46
C GLU A 352 -6.05 19.43 -5.46
N ILE A 353 -6.25 18.12 -5.41
CA ILE A 353 -5.45 17.23 -4.55
C ILE A 353 -3.97 17.32 -4.91
N GLY A 354 -3.64 17.36 -6.20
CA GLY A 354 -2.27 17.56 -6.68
C GLY A 354 -1.68 18.89 -6.22
N ARG A 355 -2.45 20.00 -6.29
CA ARG A 355 -2.03 21.31 -5.77
C ARG A 355 -1.81 21.30 -4.25
N ASP A 356 -2.65 20.63 -3.48
CA ASP A 356 -2.47 20.47 -2.03
C ASP A 356 -1.15 19.77 -1.69
N ILE A 357 -0.84 18.70 -2.43
CA ILE A 357 0.41 17.95 -2.26
C ILE A 357 1.62 18.82 -2.59
N ILE A 358 1.61 19.47 -3.74
CA ILE A 358 2.71 20.35 -4.19
C ILE A 358 2.91 21.52 -3.23
N GLY A 359 1.84 22.18 -2.82
CA GLY A 359 1.92 23.30 -1.86
C GLY A 359 2.50 22.86 -0.51
N TRP A 360 2.20 21.65 -0.05
CA TRP A 360 2.82 21.10 1.15
C TRP A 360 4.33 20.83 0.95
N MET A 361 4.72 20.27 -0.19
CA MET A 361 6.13 20.03 -0.53
C MET A 361 6.93 21.34 -0.59
N GLU A 362 6.40 22.37 -1.26
CA GLU A 362 7.03 23.70 -1.35
C GLU A 362 7.17 24.38 0.01
N LYS A 363 6.12 24.30 0.86
CA LYS A 363 6.15 24.80 2.24
C LYS A 363 7.25 24.10 3.05
N ARG A 364 7.42 22.78 2.89
CA ARG A 364 8.46 22.01 3.59
C ARG A 364 9.86 22.42 3.14
N LEU A 365 10.09 22.60 1.84
CA LEU A 365 11.37 23.07 1.29
C LEU A 365 11.73 24.49 1.78
N SER A 366 10.75 25.37 1.87
CA SER A 366 10.94 26.72 2.36
C SER A 366 11.33 26.76 3.85
N ALA A 367 10.72 25.88 4.67
CA ALA A 367 11.06 25.76 6.10
C ALA A 367 12.48 25.21 6.30
N GLY A 368 12.90 24.19 5.53
CA GLY A 368 14.26 23.64 5.60
C GLY A 368 15.35 24.65 5.22
N ASN A 369 15.08 25.52 4.26
CA ASN A 369 16.00 26.60 3.90
C ASN A 369 16.20 27.64 5.03
N LEU A 370 15.15 27.96 5.79
CA LEU A 370 15.23 28.86 6.93
C LEU A 370 16.02 28.24 8.11
N GLU A 371 15.88 26.97 8.37
CA GLU A 371 16.65 26.27 9.41
C GLU A 371 18.15 26.25 9.08
N ASN A 372 18.51 26.01 7.81
CA ASN A 372 19.90 26.01 7.35
C ASN A 372 20.56 27.39 7.42
N VAL A 373 19.84 28.46 7.15
CA VAL A 373 20.34 29.84 7.29
C VAL A 373 20.58 30.19 8.76
N ASN A 374 19.68 29.80 9.67
CA ASN A 374 19.82 30.07 11.11
C ASN A 374 20.89 29.24 11.81
N SER A 375 21.31 28.11 11.25
CA SER A 375 22.37 27.23 11.78
C SER A 375 23.78 27.67 11.38
N GLN A 376 23.92 28.63 10.49
CA GLN A 376 25.21 29.21 10.05
C GLN A 376 25.62 30.46 10.81
N TRP A 377 24.82 30.91 11.76
CA TRP A 377 25.08 32.00 12.70
C TRP A 377 25.17 31.50 14.14
#